data_5e2a7089ccff9644a597f387efe279e7
#
_entry.id   5e2a7089ccff9644a597f387efe279e7
#
_cell.length_a   1.000
_cell.length_b   1.000
_cell.length_c   1.000
_cell.angle_alpha   90.00
_cell.angle_beta   90.00
_cell.angle_gamma   90.00
#
_symmetry.space_group_name_H-M   'P 1'
#
loop_
_entity.id
_entity.type
_entity.pdbx_description
1 polymer ?
#
loop_
_entity_poly.entity_id
_entity_poly.type
_entity_poly.pdbx_seq_one_letter_code
_entity_poly.pdbx_strand_id
1 'polypeptide(L)'
;VTLVPALVTALVLAAAPAAAATLLITNTKSESASIIDTDTLEVVGTIPLGKGKPNRIAVHPDGRTAWVVYDKSHDLGVVDVEARRLARRVKIGGNPYNLAFTPDGRHLLVLDWSSDTSNDEVIFYDLRAERIDGRVEVSTWPAHAIFSKDARHLYVSGETAGDVTVIDVVRRETVARVVHGGGDAMGLALSPDGRILYAAAGENKAVLKIDTATHREIGRIALPGIVHESTLTLDGKFLYTTLRKANRVVVVRTADDRIVASIPQKGYPDLVTMEPSGRYALVTNRWADQVTVIDVATHTQVRAIPVGRAPHGMALRPR
;
A
#
# COMPACT_ATOMS: atom_id res chain seq x y z
N VAL A 1 14.13 -15.60 -70.53
CA VAL A 1 13.92 -14.71 -69.38
C VAL A 1 13.62 -15.59 -68.18
N THR A 2 14.62 -15.80 -67.31
CA THR A 2 14.51 -16.63 -66.12
C THR A 2 14.16 -15.75 -64.93
N LEU A 3 12.98 -15.94 -64.36
CA LEU A 3 12.53 -15.27 -63.11
C LEU A 3 13.18 -15.97 -61.90
N VAL A 4 13.97 -15.23 -61.13
CA VAL A 4 14.50 -15.63 -59.81
C VAL A 4 13.46 -15.20 -58.75
N PRO A 5 12.97 -16.12 -57.91
CA PRO A 5 12.06 -15.71 -56.82
C PRO A 5 12.85 -15.03 -55.69
N ALA A 6 12.42 -13.84 -55.28
CA ALA A 6 12.94 -13.14 -54.13
C ALA A 6 12.41 -13.80 -52.85
N LEU A 7 13.32 -14.31 -52.04
CA LEU A 7 13.03 -14.85 -50.71
C LEU A 7 12.81 -13.68 -49.74
N VAL A 8 11.54 -13.44 -49.35
CA VAL A 8 11.21 -12.46 -48.29
C VAL A 8 11.37 -13.17 -46.97
N THR A 9 12.48 -12.92 -46.27
CA THR A 9 12.67 -13.38 -44.88
C THR A 9 11.88 -12.50 -43.95
N ALA A 10 10.76 -12.99 -43.43
CA ALA A 10 10.00 -12.31 -42.39
C ALA A 10 10.81 -12.35 -41.07
N LEU A 11 11.27 -11.19 -40.63
CA LEU A 11 11.89 -11.02 -39.32
C LEU A 11 10.78 -11.07 -38.25
N VAL A 12 10.64 -12.22 -37.60
CA VAL A 12 9.77 -12.32 -36.42
C VAL A 12 10.49 -11.62 -35.27
N LEU A 13 10.13 -10.37 -35.01
CA LEU A 13 10.50 -9.73 -33.73
C LEU A 13 9.80 -10.50 -32.61
N ALA A 14 10.52 -11.34 -31.91
CA ALA A 14 10.04 -11.87 -30.63
C ALA A 14 9.87 -10.67 -29.68
N ALA A 15 8.64 -10.37 -29.31
CA ALA A 15 8.38 -9.41 -28.24
C ALA A 15 9.13 -9.87 -26.99
N ALA A 16 9.97 -9.01 -26.41
CA ALA A 16 10.60 -9.30 -25.13
C ALA A 16 9.49 -9.64 -24.13
N PRO A 17 9.64 -10.69 -23.33
CA PRO A 17 8.62 -11.00 -22.31
C PRO A 17 8.42 -9.75 -21.43
N ALA A 18 7.16 -9.35 -21.27
CA ALA A 18 6.84 -8.26 -20.34
C ALA A 18 7.45 -8.60 -18.98
N ALA A 19 8.18 -7.65 -18.40
CA ALA A 19 8.81 -7.89 -17.09
C ALA A 19 7.73 -8.32 -16.10
N ALA A 20 8.00 -9.39 -15.34
CA ALA A 20 7.05 -9.85 -14.31
C ALA A 20 6.79 -8.74 -13.31
N ALA A 21 5.54 -8.61 -12.87
CA ALA A 21 5.23 -7.72 -11.78
C ALA A 21 5.95 -8.21 -10.51
N THR A 22 6.47 -7.30 -9.72
CA THR A 22 7.19 -7.64 -8.50
C THR A 22 6.60 -6.93 -7.30
N LEU A 23 6.61 -7.60 -6.15
CA LEU A 23 6.24 -7.04 -4.87
C LEU A 23 7.52 -6.78 -4.06
N LEU A 24 7.72 -5.52 -3.66
CA LEU A 24 8.78 -5.13 -2.75
C LEU A 24 8.23 -5.13 -1.33
N ILE A 25 8.98 -5.74 -0.39
CA ILE A 25 8.58 -5.85 1.02
C ILE A 25 9.73 -5.39 1.89
N THR A 26 9.49 -4.36 2.70
CA THR A 26 10.49 -3.93 3.68
C THR A 26 10.56 -4.92 4.83
N ASN A 27 11.79 -5.27 5.23
CA ASN A 27 12.09 -6.15 6.35
C ASN A 27 12.75 -5.30 7.44
N THR A 28 11.94 -4.79 8.36
CA THR A 28 12.33 -3.75 9.32
C THR A 28 13.55 -4.14 10.18
N LYS A 29 13.60 -5.39 10.64
CA LYS A 29 14.72 -5.89 11.47
C LYS A 29 15.92 -6.37 10.66
N SER A 30 15.74 -6.73 9.39
CA SER A 30 16.85 -7.09 8.48
C SER A 30 17.42 -5.90 7.74
N GLU A 31 16.81 -4.71 7.88
CA GLU A 31 17.23 -3.47 7.20
C GLU A 31 17.36 -3.66 5.67
N SER A 32 16.42 -4.38 5.10
CA SER A 32 16.40 -4.77 3.69
C SER A 32 15.00 -4.72 3.10
N ALA A 33 14.89 -4.87 1.78
CA ALA A 33 13.65 -5.22 1.12
C ALA A 33 13.80 -6.55 0.37
N SER A 34 12.82 -7.43 0.51
CA SER A 34 12.68 -8.62 -0.32
C SER A 34 11.92 -8.28 -1.60
N ILE A 35 12.30 -8.88 -2.72
CA ILE A 35 11.61 -8.77 -4.00
C ILE A 35 10.97 -10.12 -4.29
N ILE A 36 9.64 -10.14 -4.36
CA ILE A 36 8.86 -11.33 -4.75
C ILE A 36 8.38 -11.13 -6.19
N ASP A 37 8.66 -12.10 -7.04
CA ASP A 37 8.02 -12.25 -8.33
C ASP A 37 6.58 -12.72 -8.12
N THR A 38 5.59 -11.97 -8.63
CA THR A 38 4.17 -12.26 -8.36
C THR A 38 3.61 -13.38 -9.24
N ASP A 39 4.28 -13.75 -10.32
CA ASP A 39 3.86 -14.85 -11.20
C ASP A 39 4.34 -16.20 -10.64
N THR A 40 5.60 -16.27 -10.14
CA THR A 40 6.19 -17.50 -9.57
C THR A 40 5.98 -17.63 -8.06
N LEU A 41 5.65 -16.53 -7.38
CA LEU A 41 5.52 -16.41 -5.92
C LEU A 41 6.82 -16.79 -5.20
N GLU A 42 7.95 -16.37 -5.74
CA GLU A 42 9.29 -16.65 -5.20
C GLU A 42 10.06 -15.35 -4.91
N VAL A 43 10.93 -15.40 -3.91
CA VAL A 43 11.86 -14.32 -3.64
C VAL A 43 12.96 -14.34 -4.69
N VAL A 44 12.99 -13.33 -5.55
CA VAL A 44 13.96 -13.22 -6.66
C VAL A 44 15.11 -12.25 -6.36
N GLY A 45 15.11 -11.66 -5.18
CA GLY A 45 16.19 -10.77 -4.76
C GLY A 45 15.95 -10.10 -3.40
N THR A 46 17.01 -9.48 -2.92
CA THR A 46 16.99 -8.67 -1.69
C THR A 46 17.79 -7.39 -1.93
N ILE A 47 17.26 -6.28 -1.43
CA ILE A 47 17.88 -4.95 -1.52
C ILE A 47 18.32 -4.54 -0.13
N PRO A 48 19.61 -4.30 0.14
CA PRO A 48 20.03 -3.66 1.38
C PRO A 48 19.52 -2.21 1.45
N LEU A 49 18.81 -1.86 2.51
CA LEU A 49 18.24 -0.52 2.70
C LEU A 49 19.03 0.34 3.71
N GLY A 50 20.04 -0.25 4.34
CA GLY A 50 20.84 0.43 5.36
C GLY A 50 20.10 0.64 6.68
N LYS A 51 20.83 1.19 7.65
CA LYS A 51 20.35 1.37 9.02
C LYS A 51 19.18 2.35 9.11
N GLY A 52 18.29 2.17 10.09
CA GLY A 52 17.20 3.09 10.40
C GLY A 52 15.83 2.45 10.48
N LYS A 53 15.73 1.13 10.38
CA LYS A 53 14.47 0.36 10.42
C LYS A 53 13.52 0.77 9.30
N PRO A 54 13.77 0.34 8.05
CA PRO A 54 12.87 0.60 6.93
C PRO A 54 11.47 0.09 7.27
N ASN A 55 10.47 0.94 7.08
CA ASN A 55 9.09 0.68 7.47
C ASN A 55 8.19 0.61 6.24
N ARG A 56 7.67 1.72 5.76
CA ARG A 56 6.81 1.78 4.57
C ARG A 56 7.63 1.98 3.30
N ILE A 57 7.09 1.53 2.18
CA ILE A 57 7.69 1.64 0.86
C ILE A 57 6.62 1.95 -0.17
N ALA A 58 6.92 2.79 -1.14
CA ALA A 58 6.10 2.99 -2.33
C ALA A 58 6.97 2.95 -3.59
N VAL A 59 6.44 2.41 -4.66
CA VAL A 59 7.09 2.40 -5.98
C VAL A 59 6.57 3.57 -6.78
N HIS A 60 7.47 4.34 -7.39
CA HIS A 60 7.10 5.41 -8.30
C HIS A 60 6.32 4.84 -9.50
N PRO A 61 5.34 5.56 -10.06
CA PRO A 61 4.53 5.06 -11.17
C PRO A 61 5.30 4.58 -12.41
N ASP A 62 6.53 5.08 -12.64
CA ASP A 62 7.40 4.59 -13.73
C ASP A 62 8.07 3.23 -13.43
N GLY A 63 7.91 2.68 -12.24
CA GLY A 63 8.48 1.41 -11.81
C GLY A 63 10.00 1.39 -11.63
N ARG A 64 10.72 2.52 -11.81
CA ARG A 64 12.19 2.57 -11.76
C ARG A 64 12.72 2.78 -10.35
N THR A 65 12.04 3.60 -9.56
CA THR A 65 12.45 3.90 -8.20
C THR A 65 11.40 3.49 -7.20
N ALA A 66 11.84 3.14 -5.99
CA ALA A 66 10.99 3.01 -4.82
C ALA A 66 11.52 3.93 -3.71
N TRP A 67 10.60 4.44 -2.89
CA TRP A 67 10.94 5.29 -1.78
C TRP A 67 10.54 4.63 -0.49
N VAL A 68 11.37 4.76 0.54
CA VAL A 68 11.26 4.06 1.81
C VAL A 68 11.31 5.06 2.95
N VAL A 69 10.39 4.96 3.90
CA VAL A 69 10.48 5.64 5.20
C VAL A 69 11.18 4.75 6.22
N TYR A 70 11.80 5.40 7.21
CA TYR A 70 12.53 4.72 8.30
C TYR A 70 12.01 5.20 9.64
N ASP A 71 11.68 4.26 10.53
CA ASP A 71 11.12 4.57 11.88
C ASP A 71 12.04 5.44 12.77
N LYS A 72 13.32 5.54 12.43
CA LYS A 72 14.33 6.18 13.29
C LYS A 72 15.20 7.18 12.55
N SER A 73 14.71 7.75 11.50
CA SER A 73 15.43 8.80 10.77
C SER A 73 14.45 9.78 10.14
N HIS A 74 14.88 11.01 10.01
CA HIS A 74 14.11 12.09 9.41
C HIS A 74 14.37 12.19 7.91
N ASP A 75 14.73 11.07 7.28
CA ASP A 75 15.05 10.96 5.87
C ASP A 75 14.27 9.82 5.20
N LEU A 76 14.23 9.89 3.88
CA LEU A 76 13.68 8.86 3.00
C LEU A 76 14.81 8.18 2.24
N GLY A 77 14.70 6.88 2.02
CA GLY A 77 15.59 6.15 1.10
C GLY A 77 15.02 6.14 -0.31
N VAL A 78 15.86 6.45 -1.28
CA VAL A 78 15.55 6.30 -2.71
C VAL A 78 16.23 5.04 -3.20
N VAL A 79 15.44 4.07 -3.65
CA VAL A 79 15.89 2.76 -4.12
C VAL A 79 15.83 2.72 -5.64
N ASP A 80 16.93 2.37 -6.27
CA ASP A 80 16.97 1.96 -7.67
C ASP A 80 16.52 0.49 -7.73
N VAL A 81 15.32 0.26 -8.28
CA VAL A 81 14.68 -1.06 -8.27
C VAL A 81 15.37 -2.01 -9.21
N GLU A 82 15.84 -1.53 -10.37
CA GLU A 82 16.53 -2.34 -11.37
C GLU A 82 17.94 -2.72 -10.90
N ALA A 83 18.72 -1.75 -10.43
CA ALA A 83 20.04 -1.99 -9.87
C ALA A 83 20.01 -2.67 -8.49
N ARG A 84 18.81 -2.83 -7.88
CA ARG A 84 18.58 -3.47 -6.57
C ARG A 84 19.46 -2.88 -5.46
N ARG A 85 19.51 -1.56 -5.37
CA ARG A 85 20.34 -0.87 -4.38
C ARG A 85 19.66 0.39 -3.84
N LEU A 86 19.99 0.76 -2.60
CA LEU A 86 19.72 2.09 -2.08
C LEU A 86 20.62 3.07 -2.83
N ALA A 87 20.02 3.97 -3.61
CA ALA A 87 20.76 4.94 -4.41
C ALA A 87 21.21 6.14 -3.58
N ARG A 88 20.32 6.69 -2.74
CA ARG A 88 20.59 7.85 -1.90
C ARG A 88 19.56 7.99 -0.77
N ARG A 89 19.82 8.90 0.15
CA ARG A 89 18.86 9.37 1.14
C ARG A 89 18.52 10.83 0.91
N VAL A 90 17.27 11.19 1.21
CA VAL A 90 16.73 12.54 1.07
C VAL A 90 16.22 13.00 2.42
N LYS A 91 16.72 14.10 2.93
CA LYS A 91 16.21 14.70 4.16
C LYS A 91 14.85 15.32 3.89
N ILE A 92 13.84 14.93 4.66
CA ILE A 92 12.49 15.46 4.58
C ILE A 92 12.12 16.28 5.83
N GLY A 93 12.84 16.05 6.93
CA GLY A 93 12.50 16.58 8.25
C GLY A 93 11.36 15.79 8.89
N GLY A 94 10.82 16.32 10.00
CA GLY A 94 9.68 15.70 10.68
C GLY A 94 9.93 14.28 11.15
N ASN A 95 8.86 13.51 11.16
CA ASN A 95 8.85 12.10 11.55
C ASN A 95 8.03 11.29 10.52
N PRO A 96 8.59 11.06 9.31
CA PRO A 96 7.86 10.45 8.22
C PRO A 96 7.42 9.01 8.58
N TYR A 97 6.16 8.71 8.39
CA TYR A 97 5.58 7.40 8.72
C TYR A 97 5.14 6.60 7.49
N ASN A 98 4.47 7.24 6.54
CA ASN A 98 4.01 6.59 5.33
C ASN A 98 4.18 7.53 4.12
N LEU A 99 4.04 6.98 2.93
CA LEU A 99 4.24 7.73 1.70
C LEU A 99 3.39 7.20 0.55
N ALA A 100 3.00 8.08 -0.36
CA ALA A 100 2.28 7.75 -1.57
C ALA A 100 2.71 8.69 -2.71
N PHE A 101 2.83 8.16 -3.92
CA PHE A 101 3.04 9.00 -5.09
C PHE A 101 1.72 9.52 -5.63
N THR A 102 1.72 10.77 -6.11
CA THR A 102 0.63 11.21 -6.99
C THR A 102 0.58 10.33 -8.25
N PRO A 103 -0.61 10.04 -8.81
CA PRO A 103 -0.72 9.17 -9.99
C PRO A 103 0.06 9.64 -11.21
N ASP A 104 0.31 10.95 -11.33
CA ASP A 104 1.15 11.54 -12.38
C ASP A 104 2.66 11.43 -12.11
N GLY A 105 3.04 10.90 -10.94
CA GLY A 105 4.44 10.75 -10.53
C GLY A 105 5.19 12.05 -10.25
N ARG A 106 4.51 13.20 -10.14
CA ARG A 106 5.20 14.48 -9.92
C ARG A 106 5.56 14.76 -8.47
N HIS A 107 4.70 14.29 -7.55
CA HIS A 107 4.90 14.50 -6.14
C HIS A 107 4.95 13.19 -5.37
N LEU A 108 5.78 13.18 -4.35
CA LEU A 108 5.70 12.23 -3.26
C LEU A 108 4.97 12.91 -2.10
N LEU A 109 3.91 12.30 -1.63
CA LEU A 109 3.17 12.70 -0.44
C LEU A 109 3.71 11.91 0.74
N VAL A 110 4.16 12.60 1.78
CA VAL A 110 4.72 11.98 2.99
C VAL A 110 3.79 12.30 4.15
N LEU A 111 3.30 11.26 4.80
CA LEU A 111 2.53 11.37 6.03
C LEU A 111 3.52 11.54 7.16
N ASP A 112 3.45 12.67 7.83
CA ASP A 112 4.41 13.06 8.86
C ASP A 112 3.75 13.14 10.23
N TRP A 113 4.34 12.39 11.17
CA TRP A 113 3.96 12.44 12.59
C TRP A 113 4.81 13.48 13.29
N SER A 114 4.29 14.65 13.50
CA SER A 114 5.01 15.68 14.21
C SER A 114 5.13 15.30 15.70
N SER A 115 6.36 15.14 16.18
CA SER A 115 6.62 14.92 17.61
C SER A 115 6.59 16.21 18.43
N ASP A 116 6.74 17.36 17.75
CA ASP A 116 7.03 18.63 18.40
C ASP A 116 5.95 19.69 18.21
N THR A 117 5.00 19.45 17.30
CA THR A 117 3.91 20.38 16.99
C THR A 117 2.56 19.70 17.19
N SER A 118 1.55 20.48 17.48
CA SER A 118 0.18 20.01 17.64
C SER A 118 -0.45 19.50 16.33
N ASN A 119 0.27 19.57 15.20
CA ASN A 119 -0.29 19.38 13.88
C ASN A 119 0.53 18.36 13.09
N ASP A 120 -0.05 17.20 12.88
CA ASP A 120 0.45 16.23 11.93
C ASP A 120 0.06 16.67 10.51
N GLU A 121 0.87 16.31 9.52
CA GLU A 121 0.73 16.87 8.19
C GLU A 121 0.99 15.86 7.07
N VAL A 122 0.48 16.20 5.89
CA VAL A 122 0.90 15.60 4.63
C VAL A 122 1.83 16.57 3.92
N ILE A 123 3.08 16.15 3.74
CA ILE A 123 4.12 16.92 3.04
C ILE A 123 4.05 16.60 1.56
N PHE A 124 3.99 17.62 0.72
CA PHE A 124 4.10 17.51 -0.73
C PHE A 124 5.57 17.77 -1.13
N TYR A 125 6.24 16.73 -1.63
CA TYR A 125 7.61 16.80 -2.11
C TYR A 125 7.62 16.74 -3.64
N ASP A 126 8.05 17.83 -4.31
CA ASP A 126 8.21 17.86 -5.76
C ASP A 126 9.46 17.09 -6.15
N LEU A 127 9.27 15.99 -6.90
CA LEU A 127 10.35 15.09 -7.31
C LEU A 127 11.29 15.70 -8.34
N ARG A 128 10.82 16.64 -9.15
CA ARG A 128 11.63 17.30 -10.16
C ARG A 128 12.46 18.44 -9.58
N ALA A 129 11.84 19.23 -8.71
CA ALA A 129 12.51 20.35 -8.04
C ALA A 129 13.34 19.89 -6.83
N GLU A 130 13.17 18.63 -6.40
CA GLU A 130 13.79 18.01 -5.22
C GLU A 130 13.61 18.84 -3.93
N ARG A 131 12.40 19.35 -3.71
CA ARG A 131 12.08 20.18 -2.55
C ARG A 131 10.65 19.98 -2.07
N ILE A 132 10.42 20.32 -0.81
CA ILE A 132 9.06 20.47 -0.29
C ILE A 132 8.43 21.70 -0.93
N ASP A 133 7.25 21.56 -1.52
CA ASP A 133 6.52 22.66 -2.14
C ASP A 133 5.11 22.87 -1.54
N GLY A 134 4.76 22.12 -0.49
CA GLY A 134 3.52 22.31 0.24
C GLY A 134 3.38 21.39 1.44
N ARG A 135 2.47 21.78 2.35
CA ARG A 135 2.11 21.01 3.55
C ARG A 135 0.63 21.21 3.80
N VAL A 136 -0.06 20.15 4.23
CA VAL A 136 -1.48 20.18 4.59
C VAL A 136 -1.64 19.54 5.96
N GLU A 137 -2.20 20.29 6.88
CA GLU A 137 -2.52 19.80 8.22
C GLU A 137 -3.61 18.73 8.16
N VAL A 138 -3.40 17.63 8.89
CA VAL A 138 -4.32 16.50 8.99
C VAL A 138 -4.55 16.11 10.45
N SER A 139 -5.37 15.10 10.65
CA SER A 139 -5.64 14.55 11.98
C SER A 139 -4.44 13.79 12.53
N THR A 140 -4.43 13.61 13.86
CA THR A 140 -3.31 13.02 14.61
C THR A 140 -2.98 11.60 14.17
N TRP A 141 -1.70 11.37 13.96
CA TRP A 141 -1.10 10.13 13.49
C TRP A 141 -1.64 9.68 12.14
N PRO A 142 -1.34 10.42 11.06
CA PRO A 142 -1.73 10.03 9.71
C PRO A 142 -1.02 8.72 9.35
N ALA A 143 -1.81 7.66 9.11
CA ALA A 143 -1.28 6.30 9.02
C ALA A 143 -1.28 5.73 7.61
N HIS A 144 -2.37 5.90 6.87
CA HIS A 144 -2.52 5.39 5.51
C HIS A 144 -3.14 6.46 4.61
N ALA A 145 -2.81 6.42 3.32
CA ALA A 145 -3.34 7.34 2.35
C ALA A 145 -3.70 6.63 1.04
N ILE A 146 -4.84 6.99 0.46
CA ILE A 146 -5.28 6.49 -0.84
C ILE A 146 -5.91 7.62 -1.65
N PHE A 147 -5.63 7.67 -2.95
CA PHE A 147 -6.25 8.64 -3.86
C PHE A 147 -7.66 8.21 -4.27
N SER A 148 -8.54 9.20 -4.48
CA SER A 148 -9.74 8.99 -5.26
C SER A 148 -9.40 8.56 -6.69
N LYS A 149 -10.35 7.93 -7.37
CA LYS A 149 -10.13 7.38 -8.73
C LYS A 149 -9.74 8.45 -9.76
N ASP A 150 -10.21 9.68 -9.58
CA ASP A 150 -9.88 10.84 -10.41
C ASP A 150 -8.61 11.59 -9.93
N ALA A 151 -7.94 11.07 -8.90
CA ALA A 151 -6.77 11.65 -8.27
C ALA A 151 -6.98 13.06 -7.66
N ARG A 152 -8.23 13.53 -7.56
CA ARG A 152 -8.53 14.85 -7.04
C ARG A 152 -8.49 14.92 -5.52
N HIS A 153 -8.88 13.84 -4.86
CA HIS A 153 -8.87 13.75 -3.41
C HIS A 153 -7.85 12.74 -2.92
N LEU A 154 -7.23 13.05 -1.79
CA LEU A 154 -6.47 12.11 -0.99
C LEU A 154 -7.24 11.86 0.31
N TYR A 155 -7.51 10.59 0.60
CA TYR A 155 -8.07 10.14 1.87
C TYR A 155 -6.94 9.72 2.78
N VAL A 156 -6.88 10.28 3.99
CA VAL A 156 -5.83 10.01 4.98
C VAL A 156 -6.47 9.54 6.26
N SER A 157 -6.14 8.34 6.74
CA SER A 157 -6.60 7.85 8.03
C SER A 157 -5.78 8.46 9.17
N GLY A 158 -6.44 8.94 10.22
CA GLY A 158 -5.83 9.40 11.46
C GLY A 158 -5.91 8.32 12.53
N GLU A 159 -4.80 7.62 12.80
CA GLU A 159 -4.78 6.42 13.66
C GLU A 159 -5.33 6.69 15.05
N THR A 160 -4.86 7.75 15.72
CA THR A 160 -5.32 8.12 17.07
C THR A 160 -6.56 9.00 17.06
N ALA A 161 -6.73 9.83 16.03
CA ALA A 161 -7.91 10.69 15.90
C ALA A 161 -9.20 9.90 15.64
N GLY A 162 -9.08 8.69 15.06
CA GLY A 162 -10.26 7.89 14.71
C GLY A 162 -11.10 8.56 13.65
N ASP A 163 -10.46 9.05 12.59
CA ASP A 163 -11.13 9.71 11.48
C ASP A 163 -10.46 9.43 10.13
N VAL A 164 -11.09 9.91 9.07
CA VAL A 164 -10.51 10.03 7.74
C VAL A 164 -10.53 11.48 7.31
N THR A 165 -9.38 12.09 7.13
CA THR A 165 -9.22 13.42 6.54
C THR A 165 -9.27 13.32 5.02
N VAL A 166 -10.00 14.21 4.37
CA VAL A 166 -10.10 14.31 2.91
C VAL A 166 -9.43 15.59 2.45
N ILE A 167 -8.40 15.46 1.61
CA ILE A 167 -7.61 16.57 1.07
C ILE A 167 -7.94 16.76 -0.41
N ASP A 168 -8.25 17.98 -0.85
CA ASP A 168 -8.19 18.36 -2.28
C ASP A 168 -6.71 18.52 -2.64
N VAL A 169 -6.20 17.63 -3.50
CA VAL A 169 -4.78 17.56 -3.84
C VAL A 169 -4.30 18.76 -4.64
N VAL A 170 -5.17 19.34 -5.45
CA VAL A 170 -4.85 20.50 -6.30
C VAL A 170 -4.81 21.79 -5.47
N ARG A 171 -5.82 21.97 -4.61
CA ARG A 171 -5.92 23.14 -3.73
C ARG A 171 -4.99 23.04 -2.53
N ARG A 172 -4.60 21.79 -2.17
CA ARG A 172 -3.80 21.48 -0.97
C ARG A 172 -4.49 21.96 0.30
N GLU A 173 -5.74 21.60 0.44
CA GLU A 173 -6.57 21.95 1.61
C GLU A 173 -7.41 20.77 2.05
N THR A 174 -7.68 20.68 3.35
CA THR A 174 -8.62 19.73 3.91
C THR A 174 -10.04 20.18 3.58
N VAL A 175 -10.82 19.33 2.88
CA VAL A 175 -12.20 19.62 2.45
C VAL A 175 -13.25 18.89 3.29
N ALA A 176 -12.88 17.80 3.97
CA ALA A 176 -13.77 17.07 4.86
C ALA A 176 -13.00 16.26 5.90
N ARG A 177 -13.68 15.92 7.00
CA ARG A 177 -13.24 14.93 7.98
C ARG A 177 -14.41 14.01 8.31
N VAL A 178 -14.20 12.71 8.21
CA VAL A 178 -15.20 11.68 8.54
C VAL A 178 -14.79 11.05 9.86
N VAL A 179 -15.39 11.56 10.95
CA VAL A 179 -15.09 11.10 12.31
C VAL A 179 -15.90 9.85 12.62
N HIS A 180 -15.23 8.77 13.01
CA HIS A 180 -15.86 7.50 13.40
C HIS A 180 -15.65 7.16 14.89
N GLY A 181 -14.73 7.87 15.56
CA GLY A 181 -14.33 7.61 16.94
C GLY A 181 -13.59 6.27 17.11
N GLY A 182 -12.83 6.16 18.18
CA GLY A 182 -11.98 4.98 18.43
C GLY A 182 -10.66 5.03 17.67
N GLY A 183 -9.57 4.61 18.31
CA GLY A 183 -8.23 4.55 17.73
C GLY A 183 -8.01 3.38 16.77
N ASP A 184 -6.75 3.18 16.36
CA ASP A 184 -6.32 2.15 15.41
C ASP A 184 -6.97 2.30 14.01
N ALA A 185 -7.30 3.53 13.57
CA ALA A 185 -7.79 3.79 12.22
C ALA A 185 -6.63 3.75 11.22
N MET A 186 -6.46 2.64 10.53
CA MET A 186 -5.29 2.41 9.68
C MET A 186 -5.65 2.26 8.20
N GLY A 187 -6.04 1.07 7.79
CA GLY A 187 -6.19 0.70 6.39
C GLY A 187 -7.34 1.40 5.66
N LEU A 188 -7.08 1.74 4.42
CA LEU A 188 -8.04 2.33 3.49
C LEU A 188 -8.09 1.51 2.20
N ALA A 189 -9.29 1.22 1.69
CA ALA A 189 -9.49 0.58 0.40
C ALA A 189 -10.60 1.27 -0.39
N LEU A 190 -10.38 1.53 -1.67
CA LEU A 190 -11.35 2.19 -2.54
C LEU A 190 -12.02 1.15 -3.44
N SER A 191 -13.35 1.21 -3.57
CA SER A 191 -14.08 0.36 -4.51
C SER A 191 -13.60 0.60 -5.97
N PRO A 192 -13.65 -0.42 -6.85
CA PRO A 192 -13.17 -0.27 -8.23
C PRO A 192 -13.86 0.83 -9.03
N ASP A 193 -15.13 1.12 -8.71
CA ASP A 193 -15.87 2.23 -9.31
C ASP A 193 -15.55 3.60 -8.67
N GLY A 194 -14.79 3.59 -7.56
CA GLY A 194 -14.38 4.79 -6.83
C GLY A 194 -15.47 5.42 -5.96
N ARG A 195 -16.63 4.77 -5.79
CA ARG A 195 -17.78 5.36 -5.07
C ARG A 195 -17.78 5.13 -3.57
N ILE A 196 -17.15 4.06 -3.12
CA ILE A 196 -17.11 3.68 -1.70
C ILE A 196 -15.67 3.59 -1.24
N LEU A 197 -15.34 4.34 -0.21
CA LEU A 197 -14.11 4.17 0.55
C LEU A 197 -14.42 3.29 1.78
N TYR A 198 -13.65 2.22 1.91
CA TYR A 198 -13.65 1.36 3.09
C TYR A 198 -12.53 1.82 4.01
N ALA A 199 -12.84 2.15 5.25
CA ALA A 199 -11.87 2.65 6.23
C ALA A 199 -11.89 1.77 7.49
N ALA A 200 -10.72 1.30 7.90
CA ALA A 200 -10.58 0.54 9.14
C ALA A 200 -10.86 1.43 10.35
N ALA A 201 -11.79 1.04 11.19
CA ALA A 201 -12.07 1.65 12.49
C ALA A 201 -11.70 0.64 13.58
N GLY A 202 -10.39 0.51 13.84
CA GLY A 202 -9.78 -0.60 14.55
C GLY A 202 -10.40 -0.93 15.89
N GLU A 203 -10.39 0.00 16.85
CA GLU A 203 -10.95 -0.22 18.18
C GLU A 203 -12.47 -0.45 18.15
N ASN A 204 -13.17 0.13 17.18
CA ASN A 204 -14.58 -0.11 16.94
C ASN A 204 -14.86 -1.50 16.35
N LYS A 205 -13.81 -2.27 16.02
CA LYS A 205 -13.91 -3.60 15.38
C LYS A 205 -14.82 -3.57 14.15
N ALA A 206 -14.64 -2.57 13.31
CA ALA A 206 -15.47 -2.36 12.14
C ALA A 206 -14.66 -1.83 10.96
N VAL A 207 -15.20 -1.99 9.76
CA VAL A 207 -14.81 -1.23 8.58
C VAL A 207 -15.98 -0.31 8.22
N LEU A 208 -15.70 0.97 8.10
CA LEU A 208 -16.67 1.95 7.63
C LEU A 208 -16.80 1.90 6.12
N LYS A 209 -17.99 2.18 5.65
CA LYS A 209 -18.27 2.50 4.25
C LYS A 209 -18.56 3.99 4.14
N ILE A 210 -17.75 4.70 3.39
CA ILE A 210 -17.86 6.16 3.19
C ILE A 210 -18.18 6.41 1.72
N ASP A 211 -19.24 7.15 1.45
CA ASP A 211 -19.56 7.62 0.11
C ASP A 211 -18.57 8.72 -0.30
N THR A 212 -17.88 8.52 -1.40
CA THR A 212 -16.78 9.41 -1.85
C THR A 212 -17.28 10.72 -2.45
N ALA A 213 -18.52 10.80 -2.89
CA ALA A 213 -19.10 12.04 -3.45
C ALA A 213 -19.55 13.00 -2.35
N THR A 214 -20.07 12.45 -1.24
CA THR A 214 -20.59 13.24 -0.12
C THR A 214 -19.66 13.31 1.08
N HIS A 215 -18.61 12.46 1.10
CA HIS A 215 -17.70 12.28 2.23
C HIS A 215 -18.42 11.94 3.54
N ARG A 216 -19.47 11.12 3.46
CA ARG A 216 -20.27 10.70 4.61
C ARG A 216 -20.24 9.19 4.80
N GLU A 217 -20.27 8.78 6.05
CA GLU A 217 -20.49 7.37 6.38
C GLU A 217 -21.89 6.94 5.90
N ILE A 218 -21.93 5.80 5.18
CA ILE A 218 -23.15 5.17 4.65
C ILE A 218 -23.40 3.78 5.23
N GLY A 219 -22.49 3.28 6.07
CA GLY A 219 -22.65 2.00 6.75
C GLY A 219 -21.37 1.50 7.39
N ARG A 220 -21.51 0.41 8.17
CA ARG A 220 -20.40 -0.24 8.88
C ARG A 220 -20.49 -1.75 8.75
N ILE A 221 -19.34 -2.40 8.62
CA ILE A 221 -19.19 -3.84 8.64
C ILE A 221 -18.57 -4.23 9.98
N ALA A 222 -19.33 -4.88 10.85
CA ALA A 222 -18.83 -5.35 12.14
C ALA A 222 -17.91 -6.55 11.95
N LEU A 223 -16.78 -6.58 12.65
CA LEU A 223 -15.76 -7.63 12.57
C LEU A 223 -15.44 -8.19 13.96
N PRO A 224 -14.95 -9.44 14.03
CA PRO A 224 -14.73 -10.13 15.32
C PRO A 224 -13.46 -9.67 16.05
N GLY A 225 -12.79 -8.62 15.63
CA GLY A 225 -11.56 -8.14 16.25
C GLY A 225 -11.11 -6.79 15.72
N ILE A 226 -10.05 -6.25 16.31
CA ILE A 226 -9.45 -4.97 15.94
C ILE A 226 -8.92 -5.07 14.50
N VAL A 227 -9.46 -4.22 13.65
CA VAL A 227 -9.11 -4.11 12.22
C VAL A 227 -7.83 -3.31 12.06
N HIS A 228 -6.91 -3.78 11.22
CA HIS A 228 -5.70 -3.02 10.94
C HIS A 228 -5.62 -2.56 9.49
N GLU A 229 -5.60 -3.49 8.55
CA GLU A 229 -5.47 -3.17 7.12
C GLU A 229 -6.59 -3.84 6.34
N SER A 230 -6.96 -3.25 5.21
CA SER A 230 -7.99 -3.78 4.32
C SER A 230 -7.62 -3.57 2.86
N THR A 231 -7.96 -4.53 2.02
CA THR A 231 -7.85 -4.40 0.56
C THR A 231 -9.04 -5.08 -0.12
N LEU A 232 -9.47 -4.56 -1.25
CA LEU A 232 -10.52 -5.17 -2.08
C LEU A 232 -9.92 -6.08 -3.14
N THR A 233 -10.64 -7.13 -3.51
CA THR A 233 -10.38 -7.85 -4.77
C THR A 233 -10.52 -6.89 -5.95
N LEU A 234 -9.85 -7.17 -7.07
CA LEU A 234 -9.85 -6.27 -8.24
C LEU A 234 -11.25 -6.03 -8.81
N ASP A 235 -12.17 -7.00 -8.64
CA ASP A 235 -13.59 -6.89 -9.01
C ASP A 235 -14.47 -6.27 -7.93
N GLY A 236 -13.89 -5.96 -6.77
CA GLY A 236 -14.57 -5.33 -5.63
C GLY A 236 -15.53 -6.25 -4.86
N LYS A 237 -15.59 -7.56 -5.17
CA LYS A 237 -16.57 -8.47 -4.55
C LYS A 237 -16.23 -8.86 -3.13
N PHE A 238 -14.95 -8.85 -2.77
CA PHE A 238 -14.50 -9.25 -1.43
C PHE A 238 -13.53 -8.22 -0.85
N LEU A 239 -13.70 -7.95 0.43
CA LEU A 239 -12.79 -7.16 1.25
C LEU A 239 -11.99 -8.11 2.14
N TYR A 240 -10.69 -8.10 1.99
CA TYR A 240 -9.75 -8.82 2.84
C TYR A 240 -9.25 -7.89 3.93
N THR A 241 -9.36 -8.30 5.17
CA THR A 241 -9.06 -7.46 6.33
C THR A 241 -8.17 -8.20 7.31
N THR A 242 -7.06 -7.59 7.72
CA THR A 242 -6.16 -8.15 8.73
C THR A 242 -6.62 -7.80 10.14
N LEU A 243 -6.71 -8.80 10.99
CA LEU A 243 -6.95 -8.67 12.43
C LEU A 243 -5.68 -9.08 13.17
N ARG A 244 -4.78 -8.12 13.39
CA ARG A 244 -3.43 -8.36 13.95
C ARG A 244 -3.46 -9.19 15.24
N LYS A 245 -4.17 -8.71 16.26
CA LYS A 245 -4.21 -9.34 17.59
C LYS A 245 -4.89 -10.70 17.58
N ALA A 246 -5.79 -10.93 16.62
CA ALA A 246 -6.48 -12.20 16.45
C ALA A 246 -5.72 -13.21 15.58
N ASN A 247 -4.59 -12.79 14.96
CA ASN A 247 -3.83 -13.61 14.01
C ASN A 247 -4.72 -14.19 12.90
N ARG A 248 -5.53 -13.32 12.25
CA ARG A 248 -6.45 -13.74 11.19
C ARG A 248 -6.51 -12.72 10.06
N VAL A 249 -6.82 -13.23 8.88
CA VAL A 249 -7.42 -12.46 7.79
C VAL A 249 -8.89 -12.85 7.71
N VAL A 250 -9.76 -11.86 7.73
CA VAL A 250 -11.19 -12.03 7.54
C VAL A 250 -11.55 -11.57 6.14
N VAL A 251 -12.39 -12.35 5.45
CA VAL A 251 -12.89 -12.01 4.11
C VAL A 251 -14.36 -11.69 4.20
N VAL A 252 -14.74 -10.51 3.75
CA VAL A 252 -16.12 -10.03 3.74
C VAL A 252 -16.60 -9.93 2.29
N ARG A 253 -17.78 -10.44 2.00
CA ARG A 253 -18.46 -10.22 0.73
C ARG A 253 -19.11 -8.85 0.74
N THR A 254 -18.72 -7.98 -0.22
CA THR A 254 -19.14 -6.57 -0.22
C THR A 254 -20.62 -6.35 -0.57
N ALA A 255 -21.24 -7.32 -1.24
CA ALA A 255 -22.64 -7.22 -1.67
C ALA A 255 -23.66 -7.26 -0.51
N ASP A 256 -23.32 -7.94 0.59
CA ASP A 256 -24.21 -8.13 1.74
C ASP A 256 -23.50 -7.97 3.09
N ASP A 257 -22.25 -7.52 3.08
CA ASP A 257 -21.41 -7.27 4.26
C ASP A 257 -21.18 -8.53 5.15
N ARG A 258 -21.32 -9.73 4.57
CA ARG A 258 -21.16 -11.00 5.31
C ARG A 258 -19.72 -11.50 5.31
N ILE A 259 -19.26 -11.95 6.46
CA ILE A 259 -18.01 -12.69 6.58
C ILE A 259 -18.19 -14.03 5.89
N VAL A 260 -17.37 -14.32 4.87
CA VAL A 260 -17.39 -15.59 4.11
C VAL A 260 -16.21 -16.49 4.45
N ALA A 261 -15.12 -15.94 4.98
CA ALA A 261 -13.97 -16.71 5.42
C ALA A 261 -13.25 -16.02 6.59
N SER A 262 -12.57 -16.85 7.40
CA SER A 262 -11.69 -16.40 8.49
C SER A 262 -10.45 -17.28 8.49
N ILE A 263 -9.36 -16.76 7.97
CA ILE A 263 -8.15 -17.49 7.59
C ILE A 263 -7.10 -17.30 8.68
N PRO A 264 -6.72 -18.34 9.43
CA PRO A 264 -5.67 -18.24 10.43
C PRO A 264 -4.34 -17.81 9.83
N GLN A 265 -3.62 -16.95 10.52
CA GLN A 265 -2.30 -16.47 10.16
C GLN A 265 -1.29 -16.80 11.26
N LYS A 266 -0.02 -16.93 10.89
CA LYS A 266 1.07 -17.04 11.87
C LYS A 266 1.70 -15.67 12.05
N GLY A 267 1.77 -15.20 13.31
CA GLY A 267 2.67 -14.12 13.67
C GLY A 267 2.29 -12.73 13.17
N TYR A 268 1.12 -12.24 13.53
CA TYR A 268 0.75 -10.84 13.41
C TYR A 268 0.61 -10.37 11.95
N PRO A 269 -0.51 -10.73 11.27
CA PRO A 269 -0.77 -10.27 9.91
C PRO A 269 -0.87 -8.74 9.89
N ASP A 270 -0.06 -8.11 9.08
CA ASP A 270 0.11 -6.66 9.07
C ASP A 270 -0.61 -6.05 7.87
N LEU A 271 0.00 -6.06 6.71
CA LEU A 271 -0.58 -5.53 5.50
C LEU A 271 -1.13 -6.65 4.62
N VAL A 272 -2.13 -6.32 3.81
CA VAL A 272 -2.69 -7.18 2.78
C VAL A 272 -2.81 -6.42 1.47
N THR A 273 -2.43 -7.05 0.36
CA THR A 273 -2.58 -6.49 -1.00
C THR A 273 -2.98 -7.58 -1.99
N MET A 274 -3.63 -7.20 -3.08
CA MET A 274 -3.87 -8.11 -4.21
C MET A 274 -2.67 -8.08 -5.15
N GLU A 275 -2.25 -9.26 -5.65
CA GLU A 275 -1.31 -9.28 -6.76
C GLU A 275 -2.04 -8.88 -8.07
N PRO A 276 -1.29 -8.49 -9.12
CA PRO A 276 -1.89 -7.84 -10.30
C PRO A 276 -2.89 -8.68 -11.10
N SER A 277 -2.84 -10.02 -11.04
CA SER A 277 -3.83 -10.87 -11.71
C SER A 277 -5.15 -10.98 -10.93
N GLY A 278 -5.12 -10.62 -9.64
CA GLY A 278 -6.26 -10.76 -8.73
C GLY A 278 -6.51 -12.18 -8.23
N ARG A 279 -5.64 -13.14 -8.59
CA ARG A 279 -5.74 -14.53 -8.14
C ARG A 279 -5.35 -14.71 -6.68
N TYR A 280 -4.39 -13.92 -6.21
CA TYR A 280 -3.85 -14.06 -4.87
C TYR A 280 -3.92 -12.77 -4.06
N ALA A 281 -4.24 -12.91 -2.78
CA ALA A 281 -3.99 -11.90 -1.76
C ALA A 281 -2.68 -12.24 -1.03
N LEU A 282 -1.82 -11.24 -0.86
CA LEU A 282 -0.51 -11.36 -0.23
C LEU A 282 -0.53 -10.65 1.12
N VAL A 283 -0.13 -11.33 2.19
CA VAL A 283 -0.22 -10.83 3.57
C VAL A 283 1.14 -10.88 4.23
N THR A 284 1.66 -9.73 4.71
CA THR A 284 2.87 -9.74 5.54
C THR A 284 2.55 -10.23 6.95
N ASN A 285 3.34 -11.18 7.45
CA ASN A 285 3.26 -11.69 8.82
C ASN A 285 4.51 -11.27 9.58
N ARG A 286 4.41 -10.16 10.31
CA ARG A 286 5.54 -9.41 10.87
C ARG A 286 6.42 -10.22 11.83
N TRP A 287 5.82 -11.12 12.61
CA TRP A 287 6.55 -11.92 13.61
C TRP A 287 6.86 -13.34 13.14
N ALA A 288 6.42 -13.71 11.96
CA ALA A 288 6.72 -15.00 11.34
C ALA A 288 7.72 -14.90 10.18
N ASP A 289 8.23 -13.69 9.89
CA ASP A 289 9.23 -13.45 8.85
C ASP A 289 8.83 -14.02 7.47
N GLN A 290 7.54 -13.91 7.14
CA GLN A 290 6.98 -14.49 5.92
C GLN A 290 5.87 -13.63 5.31
N VAL A 291 5.60 -13.89 4.03
CA VAL A 291 4.39 -13.46 3.32
C VAL A 291 3.50 -14.67 3.09
N THR A 292 2.26 -14.58 3.55
CA THR A 292 1.25 -15.59 3.25
C THR A 292 0.59 -15.28 1.90
N VAL A 293 0.40 -16.32 1.08
CA VAL A 293 -0.36 -16.27 -0.17
C VAL A 293 -1.72 -16.93 0.05
N ILE A 294 -2.78 -16.18 -0.21
CA ILE A 294 -4.16 -16.64 -0.10
C ILE A 294 -4.77 -16.69 -1.50
N ASP A 295 -5.27 -17.83 -1.92
CA ASP A 295 -6.03 -17.97 -3.16
C ASP A 295 -7.40 -17.30 -3.01
N VAL A 296 -7.71 -16.36 -3.91
CA VAL A 296 -8.93 -15.54 -3.84
C VAL A 296 -10.19 -16.34 -4.20
N ALA A 297 -10.08 -17.34 -5.06
CA ALA A 297 -11.23 -18.15 -5.47
C ALA A 297 -11.71 -19.07 -4.36
N THR A 298 -10.79 -19.59 -3.53
CA THR A 298 -11.09 -20.54 -2.46
C THR A 298 -11.06 -19.93 -1.07
N HIS A 299 -10.51 -18.71 -0.91
CA HIS A 299 -10.24 -18.05 0.37
C HIS A 299 -9.38 -18.91 1.31
N THR A 300 -8.40 -19.63 0.77
CA THR A 300 -7.52 -20.50 1.55
C THR A 300 -6.06 -20.08 1.39
N GLN A 301 -5.28 -20.27 2.46
CA GLN A 301 -3.83 -20.12 2.37
C GLN A 301 -3.24 -21.25 1.53
N VAL A 302 -2.50 -20.90 0.47
CA VAL A 302 -1.87 -21.86 -0.44
C VAL A 302 -0.36 -21.91 -0.31
N ARG A 303 0.26 -20.84 0.17
CA ARG A 303 1.72 -20.76 0.32
C ARG A 303 2.11 -19.82 1.46
N ALA A 304 3.30 -20.04 2.02
CA ALA A 304 4.03 -19.09 2.86
C ALA A 304 5.41 -18.88 2.24
N ILE A 305 5.76 -17.64 1.97
CA ILE A 305 7.04 -17.24 1.35
C ILE A 305 7.93 -16.67 2.45
N PRO A 306 9.04 -17.33 2.82
CA PRO A 306 10.00 -16.75 3.75
C PRO A 306 10.62 -15.48 3.17
N VAL A 307 10.74 -14.42 3.98
CA VAL A 307 11.36 -13.15 3.63
C VAL A 307 12.33 -12.71 4.73
N GLY A 308 12.84 -11.49 4.68
CA GLY A 308 13.67 -10.98 5.77
C GLY A 308 12.86 -10.76 7.06
N ARG A 309 13.57 -10.44 8.17
CA ARG A 309 12.97 -10.33 9.51
C ARG A 309 12.07 -9.10 9.66
N ALA A 310 10.91 -9.32 10.28
CA ALA A 310 9.84 -8.35 10.52
C ALA A 310 9.38 -7.65 9.24
N PRO A 311 8.80 -8.40 8.26
CA PRO A 311 8.24 -7.81 7.05
C PRO A 311 7.09 -6.86 7.40
N HIS A 312 7.05 -5.69 6.73
CA HIS A 312 6.06 -4.66 7.01
C HIS A 312 5.51 -4.03 5.73
N GLY A 313 6.13 -2.95 5.21
CA GLY A 313 5.66 -2.23 4.04
C GLY A 313 5.66 -3.11 2.78
N MET A 314 4.62 -2.96 1.98
CA MET A 314 4.46 -3.63 0.69
C MET A 314 4.21 -2.62 -0.40
N ALA A 315 4.87 -2.78 -1.55
CA ALA A 315 4.58 -1.99 -2.75
C ALA A 315 4.72 -2.85 -4.01
N LEU A 316 3.69 -2.81 -4.85
CA LEU A 316 3.72 -3.43 -6.16
C LEU A 316 4.49 -2.55 -7.14
N ARG A 317 5.44 -3.16 -7.86
CA ARG A 317 6.04 -2.58 -9.04
C ARG A 317 5.19 -2.99 -10.24
N PRO A 318 4.63 -2.05 -11.00
CA PRO A 318 3.89 -2.37 -12.23
C PRO A 318 4.82 -3.03 -13.26
N ARG A 319 4.22 -3.73 -14.20
CA ARG A 319 4.92 -4.37 -15.33
C ARG A 319 5.52 -3.36 -16.29
#